data_c3c03d6b1099653dd39acfb3eed86da1
#
_entry.id   c3c03d6b1099653dd39acfb3eed86da1
#
_cell.length_a   1.000
_cell.length_b   1.000
_cell.length_c   1.000
_cell.angle_alpha   90.00
_cell.angle_beta   90.00
_cell.angle_gamma   90.00
#
_symmetry.space_group_name_H-M   'P 1'
#
loop_
_entity.id
_entity.type
_entity.pdbx_description
1 polymer ?
#
loop_
_entity_poly.entity_id
_entity_poly.type
_entity_poly.pdbx_seq_one_letter_code
_entity_poly.pdbx_strand_id
1 'polypeptide(L)'
;MIKKSLKLVLLFSSFLFVGWGNVGHYKISSNATNFFHPQMSDFLFWKDYLCAHASDADYRKGDDPTEGAKHYIDIDNYSSFVNYGRIANTLDSVIALYGSSFVYEQGVLPWATITTIDSMTAAFARRDFDKAMFFAADIGHYVGDGHMPLHITRNYNGQFTNQYGVHSRYESTMIGKYSSQIAYSGDSVHYISNSTAYIFEYLYDNYRYVDSILIADKAAKAFAGSTSSDLFYQKFWEYSNKFTNILFQNASKAMAELIYSSWVNAGSPELYPSAVEDETLIFDYSLSQNYPNPFNPTTTIKYSIPNKDNVNVKIVVYDIVGNEVATLVNEEKSAGNYEVNFNASSLSSGIYIYQLQSGGFLTSKKMTLLK
;
A
#
# COMPACT_ATOMS: atom_id res chain seq x y z
N MET A 1 43.78 -7.32 -41.89
CA MET A 1 43.12 -6.20 -41.16
C MET A 1 41.86 -6.69 -40.53
N ILE A 2 41.91 -7.03 -39.23
CA ILE A 2 40.79 -7.59 -38.48
C ILE A 2 40.16 -6.42 -37.71
N LYS A 3 38.93 -6.01 -38.09
CA LYS A 3 38.15 -5.02 -37.36
C LYS A 3 37.60 -5.66 -36.06
N LYS A 4 38.17 -5.28 -34.92
CA LYS A 4 37.57 -5.55 -33.62
C LYS A 4 36.37 -4.61 -33.41
N SER A 5 35.15 -5.15 -33.43
CA SER A 5 33.98 -4.43 -33.00
C SER A 5 33.93 -4.40 -31.46
N LEU A 6 34.05 -3.20 -30.92
CA LEU A 6 33.92 -2.93 -29.51
C LEU A 6 32.41 -3.00 -29.16
N LYS A 7 31.95 -4.07 -28.50
CA LYS A 7 30.62 -4.14 -27.92
C LYS A 7 30.62 -3.27 -26.66
N LEU A 8 29.95 -2.11 -26.75
CA LEU A 8 29.66 -1.27 -25.61
C LEU A 8 28.61 -2.00 -24.74
N VAL A 9 29.06 -2.61 -23.65
CA VAL A 9 28.17 -3.16 -22.62
C VAL A 9 27.68 -1.98 -21.81
N LEU A 10 26.46 -1.50 -22.11
CA LEU A 10 25.73 -0.60 -21.23
C LEU A 10 25.36 -1.40 -19.95
N LEU A 11 26.14 -1.18 -18.90
CA LEU A 11 25.75 -1.55 -17.54
C LEU A 11 24.55 -0.64 -17.17
N PHE A 12 23.35 -1.17 -17.31
CA PHE A 12 22.20 -0.64 -16.61
C PHE A 12 22.46 -0.87 -15.11
N SER A 13 22.92 0.16 -14.41
CA SER A 13 22.83 0.22 -12.97
C SER A 13 21.35 0.36 -12.64
N SER A 14 20.73 -0.75 -12.25
CA SER A 14 19.40 -0.74 -11.60
C SER A 14 19.53 0.05 -10.30
N PHE A 15 19.35 1.35 -10.37
CA PHE A 15 19.01 2.14 -9.20
C PHE A 15 17.63 1.65 -8.76
N LEU A 16 17.58 0.96 -7.64
CA LEU A 16 16.36 0.70 -6.90
C LEU A 16 15.80 2.09 -6.50
N PHE A 17 14.86 2.59 -7.28
CA PHE A 17 14.05 3.72 -6.89
C PHE A 17 13.10 3.20 -5.81
N VAL A 18 13.39 3.50 -4.56
CA VAL A 18 12.50 3.30 -3.43
C VAL A 18 11.61 4.53 -3.39
N GLY A 19 10.34 4.39 -3.75
CA GLY A 19 9.34 5.47 -3.68
C GLY A 19 9.20 6.03 -2.28
N TRP A 20 8.52 7.18 -2.03
CA TRP A 20 8.39 7.94 -0.74
C TRP A 20 9.26 7.45 0.44
N GLY A 21 10.22 6.57 0.19
CA GLY A 21 10.95 5.78 1.17
C GLY A 21 9.99 5.07 2.15
N ASN A 22 10.40 4.02 2.79
CA ASN A 22 9.55 3.28 3.76
C ASN A 22 8.86 4.21 4.78
N VAL A 23 9.50 5.33 5.14
CA VAL A 23 8.98 6.29 6.13
C VAL A 23 7.76 7.05 5.61
N GLY A 24 7.78 7.49 4.34
CA GLY A 24 6.67 8.24 3.74
C GLY A 24 5.40 7.39 3.61
N HIS A 25 5.51 6.22 2.99
CA HIS A 25 4.38 5.30 2.83
C HIS A 25 3.82 4.82 4.18
N TYR A 26 4.71 4.50 5.15
CA TYR A 26 4.29 4.20 6.52
C TYR A 26 3.46 5.33 7.13
N LYS A 27 3.91 6.58 6.99
CA LYS A 27 3.22 7.76 7.53
C LYS A 27 1.83 7.93 6.90
N ILE A 28 1.70 7.79 5.58
CA ILE A 28 0.42 7.89 4.86
C ILE A 28 -0.53 6.80 5.37
N SER A 29 -0.11 5.55 5.37
CA SER A 29 -0.93 4.40 5.81
C SER A 29 -1.32 4.50 7.28
N SER A 30 -0.38 4.87 8.15
CA SER A 30 -0.61 5.06 9.59
C SER A 30 -1.67 6.13 9.89
N ASN A 31 -1.74 7.17 9.06
CA ASN A 31 -2.69 8.26 9.29
C ASN A 31 -4.01 8.08 8.53
N ALA A 32 -4.04 7.33 7.44
CA ALA A 32 -5.28 7.04 6.71
C ALA A 32 -6.36 6.42 7.61
N THR A 33 -5.98 5.55 8.54
CA THR A 33 -6.92 4.94 9.48
C THR A 33 -7.55 5.93 10.46
N ASN A 34 -6.90 7.07 10.72
CA ASN A 34 -7.48 8.15 11.54
C ASN A 34 -8.61 8.88 10.81
N PHE A 35 -8.68 8.74 9.48
CA PHE A 35 -9.73 9.29 8.62
C PHE A 35 -10.81 8.27 8.28
N PHE A 36 -10.71 7.01 8.72
CA PHE A 36 -11.73 6.01 8.39
C PHE A 36 -13.11 6.49 8.82
N HIS A 37 -14.07 6.36 7.89
CA HIS A 37 -15.46 6.75 8.15
C HIS A 37 -15.98 5.99 9.37
N PRO A 38 -16.81 6.59 10.26
CA PRO A 38 -17.33 5.91 11.44
C PRO A 38 -18.00 4.56 11.17
N GLN A 39 -18.62 4.39 10.01
CA GLN A 39 -19.18 3.10 9.57
C GLN A 39 -18.12 2.02 9.31
N MET A 40 -16.86 2.38 9.20
CA MET A 40 -15.73 1.47 9.05
C MET A 40 -14.95 1.29 10.37
N SER A 41 -15.53 1.62 11.52
CA SER A 41 -14.87 1.46 12.83
C SER A 41 -14.34 0.06 13.06
N ASP A 42 -15.03 -0.97 12.55
CA ASP A 42 -14.63 -2.37 12.68
C ASP A 42 -13.35 -2.70 11.88
N PHE A 43 -12.94 -1.85 10.96
CA PHE A 43 -11.73 -2.00 10.14
C PHE A 43 -10.51 -1.26 10.73
N LEU A 44 -10.61 -0.60 11.87
CA LEU A 44 -9.48 0.16 12.45
C LEU A 44 -8.27 -0.73 12.78
N PHE A 45 -8.46 -2.02 13.01
CA PHE A 45 -7.36 -2.98 13.21
C PHE A 45 -6.49 -3.17 11.97
N TRP A 46 -6.95 -2.75 10.79
CA TRP A 46 -6.14 -2.78 9.56
C TRP A 46 -4.89 -1.90 9.65
N LYS A 47 -4.85 -0.95 10.58
CA LYS A 47 -3.74 -0.01 10.74
C LYS A 47 -2.37 -0.69 10.76
N ASP A 48 -2.22 -1.72 11.59
CA ASP A 48 -0.93 -2.40 11.74
C ASP A 48 -0.52 -3.11 10.45
N TYR A 49 -1.48 -3.74 9.77
CA TYR A 49 -1.23 -4.36 8.48
C TYR A 49 -0.86 -3.34 7.41
N LEU A 50 -1.65 -2.27 7.27
CA LEU A 50 -1.42 -1.22 6.28
C LEU A 50 -0.04 -0.55 6.48
N CYS A 51 0.37 -0.36 7.73
CA CYS A 51 1.69 0.16 8.05
C CYS A 51 2.82 -0.82 7.70
N ALA A 52 2.65 -2.10 8.05
CA ALA A 52 3.67 -3.12 7.82
C ALA A 52 3.88 -3.44 6.33
N HIS A 53 2.84 -3.27 5.52
CA HIS A 53 2.81 -3.59 4.09
C HIS A 53 2.82 -2.36 3.17
N ALA A 54 3.05 -1.18 3.74
CA ALA A 54 3.01 0.09 3.01
C ALA A 54 4.02 0.20 1.85
N SER A 55 5.10 -0.59 1.87
CA SER A 55 6.17 -0.59 0.85
C SER A 55 6.26 -1.90 0.05
N ASP A 56 5.30 -2.81 0.19
CA ASP A 56 5.36 -4.12 -0.48
C ASP A 56 5.36 -4.00 -2.01
N ALA A 57 4.67 -3.00 -2.56
CA ALA A 57 4.68 -2.71 -3.99
C ALA A 57 6.09 -2.38 -4.51
N ASP A 58 6.89 -1.64 -3.74
CA ASP A 58 8.29 -1.37 -4.09
C ASP A 58 9.14 -2.64 -4.14
N TYR A 59 8.93 -3.55 -3.18
CA TYR A 59 9.68 -4.82 -3.16
C TYR A 59 9.32 -5.73 -4.33
N ARG A 60 8.06 -5.70 -4.80
CA ARG A 60 7.62 -6.46 -5.98
C ARG A 60 8.31 -6.07 -7.28
N LYS A 61 8.89 -4.86 -7.38
CA LYS A 61 9.70 -4.45 -8.56
C LYS A 61 10.85 -5.40 -8.88
N GLY A 62 11.33 -6.14 -7.89
CA GLY A 62 12.38 -7.15 -8.06
C GLY A 62 11.90 -8.42 -8.76
N ASP A 63 10.63 -8.77 -8.59
CA ASP A 63 10.06 -10.05 -9.03
C ASP A 63 9.05 -9.89 -10.18
N ASP A 64 8.37 -8.73 -10.27
CA ASP A 64 7.40 -8.41 -11.33
C ASP A 64 7.93 -7.26 -12.22
N PRO A 65 8.33 -7.55 -13.47
CA PRO A 65 8.84 -6.53 -14.38
C PRO A 65 7.80 -5.48 -14.78
N THR A 66 6.50 -5.74 -14.54
CA THR A 66 5.41 -4.79 -14.82
C THR A 66 5.17 -3.82 -13.66
N GLU A 67 5.65 -4.14 -12.46
CA GLU A 67 5.39 -3.35 -11.26
C GLU A 67 5.99 -1.94 -11.36
N GLY A 68 7.20 -1.82 -11.87
CA GLY A 68 7.93 -0.54 -11.92
C GLY A 68 7.13 0.61 -12.56
N ALA A 69 6.41 0.36 -13.64
CA ALA A 69 5.60 1.37 -14.33
C ALA A 69 4.36 1.82 -13.55
N LYS A 70 3.94 1.09 -12.53
CA LYS A 70 2.76 1.43 -11.70
C LYS A 70 3.02 2.53 -10.67
N HIS A 71 4.28 2.93 -10.47
CA HIS A 71 4.72 3.85 -9.43
C HIS A 71 4.87 5.30 -9.89
N TYR A 72 4.71 5.58 -11.17
CA TYR A 72 4.88 6.93 -11.70
C TYR A 72 4.02 7.18 -12.94
N ILE A 73 3.94 8.45 -13.31
CA ILE A 73 3.46 8.91 -14.60
C ILE A 73 4.19 10.19 -15.00
N ASP A 74 4.98 10.14 -16.07
CA ASP A 74 5.62 11.31 -16.65
C ASP A 74 4.60 12.12 -17.48
N ILE A 75 3.64 12.73 -16.77
CA ILE A 75 2.44 13.32 -17.39
C ILE A 75 2.77 14.46 -18.35
N ASP A 76 3.86 15.16 -18.12
CA ASP A 76 4.38 16.26 -18.93
C ASP A 76 5.12 15.82 -20.21
N ASN A 77 5.19 14.50 -20.47
CA ASN A 77 5.54 13.97 -21.79
C ASN A 77 4.32 13.83 -22.72
N TYR A 78 3.11 13.89 -22.19
CA TYR A 78 1.89 13.83 -22.99
C TYR A 78 1.56 15.20 -23.59
N SER A 79 1.53 15.30 -24.93
CA SER A 79 1.21 16.56 -25.63
C SER A 79 -0.17 17.11 -25.26
N SER A 80 -1.14 16.25 -24.95
CA SER A 80 -2.46 16.68 -24.47
C SER A 80 -2.37 17.36 -23.10
N PHE A 81 -1.53 16.88 -22.19
CA PHE A 81 -1.33 17.56 -20.91
C PHE A 81 -0.63 18.91 -21.09
N VAL A 82 0.43 18.95 -21.88
CA VAL A 82 1.16 20.19 -22.14
C VAL A 82 0.27 21.27 -22.77
N ASN A 83 -0.63 20.89 -23.67
CA ASN A 83 -1.48 21.82 -24.39
C ASN A 83 -2.79 22.18 -23.67
N TYR A 84 -3.35 21.24 -22.90
CA TYR A 84 -4.70 21.35 -22.33
C TYR A 84 -4.76 21.11 -20.82
N GLY A 85 -3.64 20.79 -20.17
CA GLY A 85 -3.55 20.48 -18.75
C GLY A 85 -4.16 19.13 -18.34
N ARG A 86 -4.55 18.29 -19.30
CA ARG A 86 -5.21 17.01 -19.06
C ARG A 86 -4.83 15.95 -20.10
N ILE A 87 -4.95 14.69 -19.72
CA ILE A 87 -4.89 13.54 -20.63
C ILE A 87 -6.22 12.78 -20.59
N ALA A 88 -6.44 11.88 -21.55
CA ALA A 88 -7.56 10.95 -21.48
C ALA A 88 -7.43 10.06 -20.23
N ASN A 89 -8.53 9.79 -19.55
CA ASN A 89 -8.51 9.13 -18.24
C ASN A 89 -8.68 7.59 -18.32
N THR A 90 -8.91 7.02 -19.51
CA THR A 90 -8.90 5.57 -19.71
C THR A 90 -7.60 5.13 -20.38
N LEU A 91 -7.05 4.01 -19.93
CA LEU A 91 -5.80 3.46 -20.47
C LEU A 91 -5.91 3.19 -21.98
N ASP A 92 -7.03 2.59 -22.42
CA ASP A 92 -7.27 2.28 -23.82
C ASP A 92 -7.28 3.53 -24.71
N SER A 93 -7.89 4.63 -24.23
CA SER A 93 -7.92 5.89 -24.98
C SER A 93 -6.52 6.51 -25.11
N VAL A 94 -5.72 6.44 -24.05
CA VAL A 94 -4.35 6.96 -24.07
C VAL A 94 -3.46 6.09 -24.96
N ILE A 95 -3.59 4.76 -24.90
CA ILE A 95 -2.89 3.82 -25.78
C ILE A 95 -3.29 4.06 -27.25
N ALA A 96 -4.55 4.30 -27.53
CA ALA A 96 -5.02 4.61 -28.88
C ALA A 96 -4.42 5.91 -29.45
N LEU A 97 -4.16 6.91 -28.60
CA LEU A 97 -3.59 8.20 -28.98
C LEU A 97 -2.07 8.18 -29.11
N TYR A 98 -1.37 7.46 -28.23
CA TYR A 98 0.09 7.56 -28.08
C TYR A 98 0.84 6.26 -28.37
N GLY A 99 0.14 5.14 -28.45
CA GLY A 99 0.74 3.81 -28.58
C GLY A 99 1.12 3.19 -27.24
N SER A 100 0.99 1.88 -27.15
CA SER A 100 1.22 1.10 -25.91
C SER A 100 2.66 1.29 -25.38
N SER A 101 3.68 1.19 -26.25
CA SER A 101 5.08 1.32 -25.83
C SER A 101 5.35 2.67 -25.14
N PHE A 102 4.88 3.76 -25.72
CA PHE A 102 5.02 5.09 -25.15
C PHE A 102 4.33 5.17 -23.77
N VAL A 103 3.07 4.72 -23.69
CA VAL A 103 2.28 4.83 -22.45
C VAL A 103 2.94 4.08 -21.29
N TYR A 104 3.39 2.85 -21.51
CA TYR A 104 4.05 2.08 -20.45
C TYR A 104 5.44 2.63 -20.09
N GLU A 105 6.14 3.25 -21.03
CA GLU A 105 7.40 3.95 -20.76
C GLU A 105 7.19 5.22 -19.90
N GLN A 106 6.07 5.91 -20.10
CA GLN A 106 5.72 7.08 -19.27
C GLN A 106 5.08 6.73 -17.92
N GLY A 107 4.87 5.44 -17.64
CA GLY A 107 4.26 4.98 -16.41
C GLY A 107 2.73 4.94 -16.45
N VAL A 108 2.16 4.07 -15.61
CA VAL A 108 0.72 3.75 -15.60
C VAL A 108 0.05 3.90 -14.23
N LEU A 109 0.66 4.67 -13.34
CA LEU A 109 0.21 4.87 -11.95
C LEU A 109 -1.31 5.12 -11.79
N PRO A 110 -1.97 6.05 -12.53
CA PRO A 110 -3.40 6.28 -12.31
C PRO A 110 -4.25 5.05 -12.61
N TRP A 111 -3.94 4.33 -13.67
CA TRP A 111 -4.71 3.16 -14.08
C TRP A 111 -4.41 1.94 -13.20
N ALA A 112 -3.18 1.81 -12.69
CA ALA A 112 -2.84 0.80 -11.69
C ALA A 112 -3.62 1.03 -10.40
N THR A 113 -3.73 2.28 -9.94
CA THR A 113 -4.54 2.66 -8.77
C THR A 113 -6.02 2.29 -8.99
N ILE A 114 -6.59 2.64 -10.16
CA ILE A 114 -7.99 2.31 -10.52
C ILE A 114 -8.22 0.80 -10.50
N THR A 115 -7.35 0.03 -11.15
CA THR A 115 -7.48 -1.44 -11.22
C THR A 115 -7.39 -2.07 -9.81
N THR A 116 -6.57 -1.50 -8.94
CA THR A 116 -6.45 -1.97 -7.54
C THR A 116 -7.72 -1.65 -6.74
N ILE A 117 -8.34 -0.47 -6.95
CA ILE A 117 -9.64 -0.10 -6.37
C ILE A 117 -10.74 -1.08 -6.80
N ASP A 118 -10.80 -1.40 -8.10
CA ASP A 118 -11.78 -2.35 -8.62
C ASP A 118 -11.59 -3.75 -8.01
N SER A 119 -10.33 -4.17 -7.87
CA SER A 119 -9.97 -5.44 -7.22
C SER A 119 -10.35 -5.46 -5.74
N MET A 120 -10.15 -4.36 -5.02
CA MET A 120 -10.55 -4.21 -3.62
C MET A 120 -12.08 -4.23 -3.48
N THR A 121 -12.80 -3.51 -4.33
CA THR A 121 -14.26 -3.51 -4.36
C THR A 121 -14.82 -4.91 -4.58
N ALA A 122 -14.24 -5.64 -5.52
CA ALA A 122 -14.61 -7.03 -5.79
C ALA A 122 -14.29 -7.96 -4.60
N ALA A 123 -13.21 -7.72 -3.87
CA ALA A 123 -12.86 -8.48 -2.67
C ALA A 123 -13.86 -8.20 -1.54
N PHE A 124 -14.23 -6.94 -1.30
CA PHE A 124 -15.29 -6.58 -0.35
C PHE A 124 -16.64 -7.22 -0.70
N ALA A 125 -17.05 -7.17 -1.99
CA ALA A 125 -18.30 -7.76 -2.44
C ALA A 125 -18.37 -9.29 -2.19
N ARG A 126 -17.24 -9.97 -2.22
CA ARG A 126 -17.14 -11.40 -1.88
C ARG A 126 -16.89 -11.66 -0.40
N ARG A 127 -16.81 -10.61 0.43
CA ARG A 127 -16.46 -10.68 1.85
C ARG A 127 -15.06 -11.27 2.10
N ASP A 128 -14.15 -11.19 1.13
CA ASP A 128 -12.75 -11.57 1.25
C ASP A 128 -11.97 -10.39 1.84
N PHE A 129 -12.12 -10.19 3.16
CA PHE A 129 -11.56 -9.04 3.86
C PHE A 129 -10.04 -9.08 3.94
N ASP A 130 -9.43 -10.26 3.97
CA ASP A 130 -7.97 -10.40 3.92
C ASP A 130 -7.44 -9.88 2.57
N LYS A 131 -8.13 -10.22 1.48
CA LYS A 131 -7.76 -9.73 0.14
C LYS A 131 -8.06 -8.25 -0.04
N ALA A 132 -9.17 -7.77 0.52
CA ALA A 132 -9.48 -6.34 0.53
C ALA A 132 -8.41 -5.53 1.28
N MET A 133 -7.95 -6.02 2.43
CA MET A 133 -6.87 -5.42 3.23
C MET A 133 -5.53 -5.42 2.48
N PHE A 134 -5.21 -6.49 1.75
CA PHE A 134 -4.04 -6.55 0.88
C PHE A 134 -4.09 -5.44 -0.20
N PHE A 135 -5.22 -5.31 -0.92
CA PHE A 135 -5.38 -4.25 -1.92
C PHE A 135 -5.40 -2.86 -1.30
N ALA A 136 -5.92 -2.71 -0.06
CA ALA A 136 -5.88 -1.44 0.64
C ALA A 136 -4.44 -0.97 0.93
N ALA A 137 -3.52 -1.89 1.24
CA ALA A 137 -2.10 -1.57 1.38
C ALA A 137 -1.48 -1.10 0.05
N ASP A 138 -1.78 -1.79 -1.05
CA ASP A 138 -1.33 -1.39 -2.39
C ASP A 138 -1.91 -0.02 -2.81
N ILE A 139 -3.19 0.25 -2.52
CA ILE A 139 -3.80 1.57 -2.74
C ILE A 139 -3.06 2.64 -1.95
N GLY A 140 -2.71 2.37 -0.69
CA GLY A 140 -1.94 3.31 0.13
C GLY A 140 -0.60 3.65 -0.50
N HIS A 141 0.06 2.68 -1.12
CA HIS A 141 1.30 2.88 -1.84
C HIS A 141 1.11 3.74 -3.09
N TYR A 142 0.24 3.34 -4.02
CA TYR A 142 0.03 4.06 -5.28
C TYR A 142 -0.57 5.46 -5.07
N VAL A 143 -1.43 5.65 -4.07
CA VAL A 143 -1.93 6.97 -3.68
C VAL A 143 -0.80 7.82 -3.12
N GLY A 144 0.10 7.24 -2.34
CA GLY A 144 1.32 7.91 -1.87
C GLY A 144 2.17 8.40 -3.04
N ASP A 145 2.46 7.53 -4.01
CA ASP A 145 3.21 7.87 -5.22
C ASP A 145 2.52 8.98 -6.04
N GLY A 146 1.19 8.93 -6.15
CA GLY A 146 0.40 9.98 -6.81
C GLY A 146 0.36 11.31 -6.06
N HIS A 147 0.79 11.34 -4.78
CA HIS A 147 0.97 12.56 -3.99
C HIS A 147 2.45 12.96 -3.85
N MET A 148 3.35 12.24 -4.50
CA MET A 148 4.75 12.62 -4.63
C MET A 148 4.97 13.32 -5.97
N PRO A 149 5.13 14.65 -6.00
CA PRO A 149 5.19 15.41 -7.26
C PRO A 149 6.28 14.92 -8.22
N LEU A 150 7.40 14.41 -7.70
CA LEU A 150 8.46 13.88 -8.55
C LEU A 150 8.16 12.51 -9.17
N HIS A 151 7.04 11.84 -8.80
CA HIS A 151 6.51 10.68 -9.49
C HIS A 151 5.55 11.04 -10.65
N ILE A 152 5.27 12.35 -10.85
CA ILE A 152 4.27 12.80 -11.83
C ILE A 152 4.92 13.60 -12.98
N THR A 153 6.24 13.63 -13.05
CA THR A 153 7.00 14.44 -14.03
C THR A 153 8.19 13.70 -14.58
N ARG A 154 8.46 13.91 -15.87
CA ARG A 154 9.70 13.45 -16.51
C ARG A 154 10.97 14.04 -15.87
N ASN A 155 10.86 15.18 -15.14
CA ASN A 155 11.99 15.77 -14.41
C ASN A 155 12.13 15.20 -12.99
N TYR A 156 11.73 13.96 -12.80
CA TYR A 156 11.63 13.26 -11.51
C TYR A 156 12.90 13.36 -10.65
N ASN A 157 14.09 13.42 -11.24
CA ASN A 157 15.36 13.47 -10.52
C ASN A 157 16.14 14.78 -10.74
N GLY A 158 15.47 15.82 -11.29
CA GLY A 158 16.07 17.13 -11.55
C GLY A 158 17.05 17.16 -12.72
N GLN A 159 16.99 16.16 -13.61
CA GLN A 159 17.91 16.01 -14.74
C GLN A 159 17.79 17.15 -15.76
N PHE A 160 16.62 17.77 -15.88
CA PHE A 160 16.40 18.91 -16.79
C PHE A 160 16.63 20.28 -16.12
N THR A 161 16.87 20.30 -14.80
CA THR A 161 17.10 21.53 -14.03
C THR A 161 18.48 21.58 -13.37
N ASN A 162 19.36 20.62 -13.70
CA ASN A 162 20.69 20.46 -13.10
C ASN A 162 20.65 20.28 -11.57
N GLN A 163 19.64 19.52 -11.11
CA GLN A 163 19.39 19.21 -9.69
C GLN A 163 19.40 17.70 -9.43
N TYR A 164 20.27 16.97 -10.14
CA TYR A 164 20.37 15.52 -9.99
C TYR A 164 20.34 15.06 -8.53
N GLY A 165 19.55 14.02 -8.27
CA GLY A 165 19.38 13.44 -6.93
C GLY A 165 18.34 14.17 -6.05
N VAL A 166 17.60 15.16 -6.58
CA VAL A 166 16.54 15.85 -5.84
C VAL A 166 15.47 14.89 -5.35
N HIS A 167 15.17 13.86 -6.13
CA HIS A 167 14.21 12.81 -5.77
C HIS A 167 14.55 12.20 -4.40
N SER A 168 15.72 11.56 -4.30
CA SER A 168 16.15 10.93 -3.05
C SER A 168 16.36 11.94 -1.90
N ARG A 169 16.82 13.16 -2.21
CA ARG A 169 16.97 14.20 -1.20
C ARG A 169 15.65 14.62 -0.58
N TYR A 170 14.62 14.82 -1.41
CA TYR A 170 13.29 15.21 -0.93
C TYR A 170 12.60 14.03 -0.24
N GLU A 171 12.41 12.98 -0.96
CA GLU A 171 11.54 11.86 -0.61
C GLU A 171 12.08 10.99 0.51
N SER A 172 13.38 10.65 0.45
CA SER A 172 13.95 9.72 1.43
C SER A 172 14.65 10.46 2.57
N THR A 173 15.63 11.31 2.25
CA THR A 173 16.49 11.88 3.30
C THR A 173 15.77 12.97 4.09
N MET A 174 15.12 13.92 3.41
CA MET A 174 14.44 15.02 4.10
C MET A 174 13.22 14.50 4.86
N ILE A 175 12.36 13.71 4.23
CA ILE A 175 11.19 13.12 4.90
C ILE A 175 11.63 12.26 6.08
N GLY A 176 12.67 11.42 5.93
CA GLY A 176 13.21 10.62 7.04
C GLY A 176 13.63 11.48 8.22
N LYS A 177 14.34 12.60 7.99
CA LYS A 177 14.80 13.51 9.04
C LYS A 177 13.67 14.28 9.74
N TYR A 178 12.63 14.66 9.01
CA TYR A 178 11.57 15.56 9.49
C TYR A 178 10.19 14.92 9.61
N SER A 179 10.10 13.60 9.49
CA SER A 179 8.83 12.84 9.55
C SER A 179 8.02 13.08 10.83
N SER A 180 8.67 13.38 11.96
CA SER A 180 8.00 13.73 13.23
C SER A 180 7.29 15.08 13.20
N GLN A 181 7.65 15.95 12.26
CA GLN A 181 7.05 17.27 12.07
C GLN A 181 5.93 17.29 11.02
N ILE A 182 5.65 16.15 10.39
CA ILE A 182 4.51 16.01 9.50
C ILE A 182 3.26 15.90 10.36
N ALA A 183 2.45 16.95 10.31
CA ALA A 183 1.22 17.07 11.08
C ALA A 183 0.01 16.70 10.24
N TYR A 184 -1.00 16.17 10.90
CA TYR A 184 -2.29 15.84 10.32
C TYR A 184 -3.38 16.60 11.07
N SER A 185 -4.21 17.34 10.31
CA SER A 185 -5.47 17.89 10.81
C SER A 185 -6.58 17.00 10.25
N GLY A 186 -7.44 16.47 11.14
CA GLY A 186 -8.52 15.58 10.73
C GLY A 186 -9.60 16.35 9.95
N ASP A 187 -9.92 15.85 8.77
CA ASP A 187 -11.07 16.23 7.97
C ASP A 187 -11.93 14.98 7.79
N SER A 188 -13.25 15.14 7.62
CA SER A 188 -14.11 13.99 7.34
C SER A 188 -13.84 13.43 5.95
N VAL A 189 -13.87 12.11 5.81
CA VAL A 189 -13.84 11.45 4.51
C VAL A 189 -15.22 11.48 3.86
N HIS A 190 -15.21 11.49 2.54
CA HIS A 190 -16.42 11.52 1.73
C HIS A 190 -16.45 10.33 0.77
N TYR A 191 -17.66 9.93 0.40
CA TYR A 191 -17.85 8.96 -0.67
C TYR A 191 -17.46 9.55 -2.02
N ILE A 192 -16.59 8.87 -2.74
CA ILE A 192 -16.10 9.24 -4.07
C ILE A 192 -16.88 8.45 -5.12
N SER A 193 -17.82 9.10 -5.79
CA SER A 193 -18.68 8.47 -6.80
C SER A 193 -17.94 8.14 -8.10
N ASN A 194 -16.82 8.84 -8.40
CA ASN A 194 -16.00 8.61 -9.59
C ASN A 194 -14.52 8.61 -9.21
N SER A 195 -14.01 7.45 -8.83
CA SER A 195 -12.61 7.26 -8.43
C SER A 195 -11.63 7.61 -9.53
N THR A 196 -11.97 7.34 -10.80
CA THR A 196 -11.12 7.71 -11.93
C THR A 196 -10.92 9.23 -12.03
N ALA A 197 -12.00 10.00 -12.02
CA ALA A 197 -11.89 11.45 -12.05
C ALA A 197 -11.13 11.99 -10.83
N TYR A 198 -11.40 11.46 -9.64
CA TYR A 198 -10.74 11.85 -8.40
C TYR A 198 -9.22 11.64 -8.44
N ILE A 199 -8.77 10.49 -8.97
CA ILE A 199 -7.35 10.17 -9.11
C ILE A 199 -6.67 11.15 -10.07
N PHE A 200 -7.24 11.40 -11.23
CA PHE A 200 -6.64 12.33 -12.18
C PHE A 200 -6.62 13.77 -11.67
N GLU A 201 -7.67 14.22 -10.94
CA GLU A 201 -7.69 15.57 -10.35
C GLU A 201 -6.58 15.76 -9.32
N TYR A 202 -6.37 14.81 -8.39
CA TYR A 202 -5.28 14.98 -7.43
C TYR A 202 -3.89 14.90 -8.09
N LEU A 203 -3.72 14.14 -9.17
CA LEU A 203 -2.46 14.13 -9.92
C LEU A 203 -2.18 15.51 -10.55
N TYR A 204 -3.19 16.14 -11.18
CA TYR A 204 -3.05 17.48 -11.75
C TYR A 204 -2.77 18.53 -10.68
N ASP A 205 -3.46 18.45 -9.55
CA ASP A 205 -3.25 19.33 -8.42
C ASP A 205 -1.87 19.18 -7.79
N ASN A 206 -1.35 17.96 -7.72
CA ASN A 206 -0.04 17.68 -7.14
C ASN A 206 1.11 18.03 -8.10
N TYR A 207 0.90 17.95 -9.42
CA TYR A 207 1.90 18.33 -10.42
C TYR A 207 2.44 19.76 -10.24
N ARG A 208 1.62 20.71 -9.80
CA ARG A 208 2.05 22.09 -9.52
C ARG A 208 3.15 22.20 -8.46
N TYR A 209 3.31 21.20 -7.59
CA TYR A 209 4.36 21.19 -6.56
C TYR A 209 5.71 20.69 -7.07
N VAL A 210 5.81 20.22 -8.32
CA VAL A 210 7.10 19.88 -8.96
C VAL A 210 8.05 21.07 -8.88
N ASP A 211 7.63 22.22 -9.40
CA ASP A 211 8.43 23.43 -9.37
C ASP A 211 8.70 23.90 -7.91
N SER A 212 7.74 23.72 -7.01
CA SER A 212 7.91 24.09 -5.60
C SER A 212 9.05 23.30 -4.94
N ILE A 213 9.16 21.99 -5.21
CA ILE A 213 10.27 21.15 -4.71
C ILE A 213 11.61 21.61 -5.33
N LEU A 214 11.64 21.82 -6.64
CA LEU A 214 12.86 22.25 -7.35
C LEU A 214 13.36 23.61 -6.87
N ILE A 215 12.44 24.57 -6.65
CA ILE A 215 12.77 25.89 -6.11
C ILE A 215 13.33 25.76 -4.68
N ALA A 216 12.69 24.95 -3.83
CA ALA A 216 13.12 24.74 -2.46
C ALA A 216 14.51 24.07 -2.39
N ASP A 217 14.78 23.03 -3.19
CA ASP A 217 16.06 22.35 -3.30
C ASP A 217 17.17 23.34 -3.76
N LYS A 218 16.89 24.12 -4.79
CA LYS A 218 17.83 25.12 -5.32
C LYS A 218 18.15 26.20 -4.29
N ALA A 219 17.13 26.71 -3.58
CA ALA A 219 17.29 27.74 -2.56
C ALA A 219 18.08 27.19 -1.34
N ALA A 220 17.78 25.97 -0.89
CA ALA A 220 18.50 25.30 0.18
C ALA A 220 19.97 25.09 -0.18
N LYS A 221 20.28 24.66 -1.42
CA LYS A 221 21.65 24.50 -1.92
C LYS A 221 22.39 25.83 -1.97
N ALA A 222 21.73 26.88 -2.45
CA ALA A 222 22.34 28.22 -2.51
C ALA A 222 22.71 28.75 -1.13
N PHE A 223 21.88 28.46 -0.12
CA PHE A 223 22.13 28.87 1.27
C PHE A 223 23.23 28.04 1.94
N ALA A 224 23.19 26.71 1.79
CA ALA A 224 24.08 25.79 2.47
C ALA A 224 25.41 25.53 1.77
N GLY A 225 25.52 25.88 0.48
CA GLY A 225 26.70 25.59 -0.35
C GLY A 225 26.87 24.12 -0.76
N SER A 226 26.04 23.21 -0.24
CA SER A 226 26.13 21.77 -0.45
C SER A 226 24.73 21.16 -0.36
N THR A 227 24.50 20.03 -1.02
CA THR A 227 23.24 19.25 -0.91
C THR A 227 23.33 18.07 0.07
N SER A 228 24.45 17.91 0.78
CA SER A 228 24.65 16.77 1.71
C SER A 228 24.76 17.18 3.18
N SER A 229 24.77 18.49 3.51
CA SER A 229 24.91 18.98 4.87
C SER A 229 23.57 18.99 5.63
N ASP A 230 23.60 18.89 6.94
CA ASP A 230 22.40 19.04 7.78
C ASP A 230 21.76 20.41 7.61
N LEU A 231 22.56 21.48 7.40
CA LEU A 231 22.06 22.82 7.09
C LEU A 231 21.24 22.85 5.79
N PHE A 232 21.65 22.09 4.77
CA PHE A 232 20.88 21.95 3.53
C PHE A 232 19.49 21.35 3.83
N TYR A 233 19.42 20.21 4.53
CA TYR A 233 18.16 19.56 4.83
C TYR A 233 17.27 20.40 5.76
N GLN A 234 17.87 21.15 6.70
CA GLN A 234 17.13 22.09 7.53
C GLN A 234 16.45 23.18 6.68
N LYS A 235 17.18 23.77 5.73
CA LYS A 235 16.63 24.78 4.83
C LYS A 235 15.66 24.20 3.81
N PHE A 236 15.93 23.00 3.31
CA PHE A 236 15.03 22.33 2.39
C PHE A 236 13.67 22.05 3.05
N TRP A 237 13.67 21.58 4.31
CA TRP A 237 12.46 21.44 5.10
C TRP A 237 11.78 22.79 5.38
N GLU A 238 12.51 23.80 5.79
CA GLU A 238 11.97 25.14 6.05
C GLU A 238 11.22 25.70 4.82
N TYR A 239 11.74 25.49 3.62
CA TYR A 239 11.13 25.99 2.40
C TYR A 239 10.02 25.08 1.86
N SER A 240 9.97 23.82 2.26
CA SER A 240 9.02 22.84 1.71
C SER A 240 7.95 22.34 2.68
N ASN A 241 8.12 22.51 3.99
CA ASN A 241 7.26 21.88 5.01
C ASN A 241 5.76 22.14 4.82
N LYS A 242 5.37 23.34 4.40
CA LYS A 242 3.95 23.70 4.23
C LYS A 242 3.28 22.83 3.19
N PHE A 243 3.83 22.78 1.99
CA PHE A 243 3.23 21.98 0.93
C PHE A 243 3.47 20.48 1.15
N THR A 244 4.58 20.08 1.77
CA THR A 244 4.81 18.69 2.17
C THR A 244 3.73 18.19 3.12
N ASN A 245 3.38 18.96 4.15
CA ASN A 245 2.28 18.61 5.05
C ASN A 245 0.94 18.48 4.31
N ILE A 246 0.64 19.39 3.36
CA ILE A 246 -0.56 19.29 2.53
C ILE A 246 -0.58 17.98 1.72
N LEU A 247 0.52 17.64 1.07
CA LEU A 247 0.64 16.41 0.26
C LEU A 247 0.41 15.16 1.11
N PHE A 248 1.04 15.07 2.30
CA PHE A 248 0.86 13.93 3.20
C PHE A 248 -0.56 13.82 3.76
N GLN A 249 -1.17 14.95 4.11
CA GLN A 249 -2.55 14.99 4.59
C GLN A 249 -3.51 14.53 3.48
N ASN A 250 -3.36 15.09 2.27
CA ASN A 250 -4.20 14.73 1.14
C ASN A 250 -4.01 13.25 0.74
N ALA A 251 -2.80 12.71 0.76
CA ALA A 251 -2.53 11.31 0.48
C ALA A 251 -3.26 10.39 1.48
N SER A 252 -3.12 10.68 2.79
CA SER A 252 -3.79 9.87 3.83
C SER A 252 -5.31 9.94 3.73
N LYS A 253 -5.86 11.13 3.43
CA LYS A 253 -7.29 11.31 3.22
C LYS A 253 -7.77 10.57 1.96
N ALA A 254 -7.07 10.74 0.84
CA ALA A 254 -7.42 10.09 -0.43
C ALA A 254 -7.41 8.56 -0.31
N MET A 255 -6.42 7.99 0.39
CA MET A 255 -6.39 6.57 0.70
C MET A 255 -7.65 6.13 1.46
N ALA A 256 -8.01 6.85 2.52
CA ALA A 256 -9.19 6.53 3.33
C ALA A 256 -10.49 6.68 2.54
N GLU A 257 -10.63 7.72 1.72
CA GLU A 257 -11.79 7.96 0.86
C GLU A 257 -11.98 6.88 -0.19
N LEU A 258 -10.89 6.41 -0.82
CA LEU A 258 -10.93 5.35 -1.82
C LEU A 258 -11.25 3.99 -1.18
N ILE A 259 -10.71 3.69 0.00
CA ILE A 259 -11.06 2.48 0.76
C ILE A 259 -12.55 2.52 1.15
N TYR A 260 -13.02 3.63 1.72
CA TYR A 260 -14.42 3.82 2.09
C TYR A 260 -15.35 3.66 0.89
N SER A 261 -15.02 4.31 -0.22
CA SER A 261 -15.84 4.26 -1.43
C SER A 261 -15.92 2.88 -2.03
N SER A 262 -14.83 2.12 -2.00
CA SER A 262 -14.82 0.71 -2.45
C SER A 262 -15.70 -0.18 -1.57
N TRP A 263 -15.66 0.03 -0.26
CA TRP A 263 -16.52 -0.68 0.69
C TRP A 263 -18.00 -0.35 0.46
N VAL A 264 -18.35 0.93 0.26
CA VAL A 264 -19.72 1.36 -0.07
C VAL A 264 -20.18 0.77 -1.40
N ASN A 265 -19.35 0.83 -2.45
CA ASN A 265 -19.66 0.27 -3.77
C ASN A 265 -19.86 -1.24 -3.75
N ALA A 266 -19.25 -1.93 -2.79
CA ALA A 266 -19.44 -3.36 -2.56
C ALA A 266 -20.70 -3.71 -1.75
N GLY A 267 -21.54 -2.72 -1.42
CA GLY A 267 -22.75 -2.91 -0.62
C GLY A 267 -22.53 -2.81 0.88
N SER A 268 -21.43 -2.20 1.32
CA SER A 268 -21.07 -1.98 2.74
C SER A 268 -21.07 -3.27 3.57
N PRO A 269 -20.36 -4.33 3.15
CA PRO A 269 -20.39 -5.60 3.84
C PRO A 269 -19.86 -5.46 5.29
N GLU A 270 -20.64 -5.93 6.25
CA GLU A 270 -20.21 -5.98 7.64
C GLU A 270 -19.05 -6.97 7.82
N LEU A 271 -18.03 -6.57 8.58
CA LEU A 271 -16.89 -7.44 8.89
C LEU A 271 -17.34 -8.61 9.77
N TYR A 272 -18.23 -8.31 10.74
CA TYR A 272 -18.87 -9.27 11.60
C TYR A 272 -20.39 -9.06 11.46
N PRO A 273 -21.11 -9.92 10.73
CA PRO A 273 -22.56 -9.79 10.68
C PRO A 273 -23.10 -9.89 12.12
N SER A 274 -23.85 -8.88 12.53
CA SER A 274 -24.63 -8.97 13.78
C SER A 274 -25.43 -10.26 13.73
N ALA A 275 -25.38 -11.03 14.80
CA ALA A 275 -26.16 -12.27 14.92
C ALA A 275 -27.66 -11.95 14.98
N VAL A 276 -28.25 -11.64 13.84
CA VAL A 276 -29.65 -11.89 13.57
C VAL A 276 -29.71 -13.34 13.14
N GLU A 277 -30.52 -14.14 13.79
CA GLU A 277 -30.79 -15.55 13.52
C GLU A 277 -31.29 -15.74 12.06
N ASP A 278 -30.36 -15.61 11.09
CA ASP A 278 -30.47 -16.25 9.79
C ASP A 278 -29.35 -17.29 9.77
N GLU A 279 -29.74 -18.55 9.59
CA GLU A 279 -28.82 -19.66 9.34
C GLU A 279 -27.97 -19.31 8.11
N THR A 280 -26.89 -18.51 8.29
CA THR A 280 -25.95 -18.24 7.21
C THR A 280 -25.29 -19.56 6.86
N LEU A 281 -25.66 -20.08 5.72
CA LEU A 281 -25.01 -21.26 5.13
C LEU A 281 -23.54 -20.94 4.95
N ILE A 282 -22.67 -21.45 5.83
CA ILE A 282 -21.22 -21.40 5.66
C ILE A 282 -20.86 -22.48 4.65
N PHE A 283 -20.44 -22.08 3.47
CA PHE A 283 -20.21 -23.01 2.35
C PHE A 283 -18.83 -23.66 2.40
N ASP A 284 -17.82 -22.99 3.01
CA ASP A 284 -16.43 -23.42 2.99
C ASP A 284 -15.73 -23.34 4.36
N TYR A 285 -14.73 -24.22 4.51
CA TYR A 285 -13.76 -24.10 5.60
C TYR A 285 -12.89 -22.86 5.39
N SER A 286 -12.61 -22.11 6.44
CA SER A 286 -11.62 -21.03 6.41
C SER A 286 -10.73 -21.04 7.64
N LEU A 287 -9.51 -20.50 7.46
CA LEU A 287 -8.56 -20.22 8.55
C LEU A 287 -8.01 -18.82 8.32
N SER A 288 -8.33 -17.89 9.18
CA SER A 288 -7.87 -16.50 9.07
C SER A 288 -6.44 -16.33 9.57
N GLN A 289 -5.77 -15.25 9.14
CA GLN A 289 -4.51 -14.86 9.73
C GLN A 289 -4.73 -14.52 11.21
N ASN A 290 -3.83 -15.01 12.07
CA ASN A 290 -3.89 -14.67 13.50
C ASN A 290 -3.69 -13.17 13.71
N TYR A 291 -4.37 -12.61 14.69
CA TYR A 291 -4.27 -11.20 15.03
C TYR A 291 -4.13 -11.01 16.55
N PRO A 292 -3.18 -10.15 16.98
CA PRO A 292 -2.13 -9.50 16.19
C PRO A 292 -1.11 -10.49 15.59
N ASN A 293 -0.42 -10.09 14.49
CA ASN A 293 0.73 -10.78 13.92
C ASN A 293 1.68 -9.75 13.28
N PRO A 294 2.93 -9.53 13.79
CA PRO A 294 3.52 -10.25 14.93
C PRO A 294 2.76 -10.04 16.25
N PHE A 295 2.93 -10.99 17.21
CA PHE A 295 2.21 -10.96 18.47
C PHE A 295 3.14 -11.12 19.70
N ASN A 296 2.68 -10.65 20.89
CA ASN A 296 3.40 -10.73 22.16
C ASN A 296 2.43 -10.72 23.36
N PRO A 297 2.40 -11.74 24.21
CA PRO A 297 2.63 -13.15 23.88
C PRO A 297 1.32 -13.82 23.39
N THR A 298 0.23 -13.06 23.19
CA THR A 298 -1.11 -13.59 22.88
C THR A 298 -1.56 -13.17 21.49
N THR A 299 -2.31 -14.04 20.83
CA THR A 299 -2.96 -13.79 19.55
C THR A 299 -4.26 -14.57 19.43
N THR A 300 -5.18 -14.11 18.58
CA THR A 300 -6.44 -14.79 18.28
C THR A 300 -6.40 -15.36 16.88
N ILE A 301 -6.85 -16.59 16.71
CA ILE A 301 -7.01 -17.29 15.43
C ILE A 301 -8.49 -17.50 15.19
N LYS A 302 -9.01 -17.04 14.05
CA LYS A 302 -10.39 -17.24 13.63
C LYS A 302 -10.47 -18.29 12.52
N TYR A 303 -11.54 -19.10 12.54
CA TYR A 303 -11.77 -20.13 11.54
C TYR A 303 -13.27 -20.39 11.36
N SER A 304 -13.67 -20.94 10.19
CA SER A 304 -15.06 -21.34 9.92
C SER A 304 -15.17 -22.80 9.54
N ILE A 305 -16.28 -23.40 9.96
CA ILE A 305 -16.68 -24.78 9.68
C ILE A 305 -17.96 -24.72 8.85
N PRO A 306 -18.00 -25.32 7.63
CA PRO A 306 -19.17 -25.26 6.75
C PRO A 306 -20.36 -26.05 7.29
N ASN A 307 -21.54 -25.75 6.74
CA ASN A 307 -22.80 -26.44 7.08
C ASN A 307 -22.75 -27.91 6.67
N LYS A 308 -22.29 -28.75 7.59
CA LYS A 308 -22.26 -30.21 7.54
C LYS A 308 -22.58 -30.75 8.95
N ASP A 309 -22.78 -32.03 9.06
CA ASP A 309 -22.86 -32.69 10.39
C ASP A 309 -21.63 -32.35 11.21
N ASN A 310 -21.74 -32.47 12.55
CA ASN A 310 -20.62 -32.23 13.46
C ASN A 310 -19.36 -32.93 12.95
N VAL A 311 -18.29 -32.17 12.84
CA VAL A 311 -16.99 -32.65 12.32
C VAL A 311 -15.91 -32.44 13.37
N ASN A 312 -14.97 -33.38 13.44
CA ASN A 312 -13.79 -33.18 14.28
C ASN A 312 -12.91 -32.08 13.70
N VAL A 313 -12.62 -31.09 14.54
CA VAL A 313 -11.77 -29.94 14.21
C VAL A 313 -10.53 -29.98 15.06
N LYS A 314 -9.36 -29.94 14.41
CA LYS A 314 -8.05 -29.88 15.06
C LYS A 314 -7.29 -28.65 14.60
N ILE A 315 -6.83 -27.81 15.55
CA ILE A 315 -5.90 -26.70 15.28
C ILE A 315 -4.64 -26.95 16.09
N VAL A 316 -3.50 -27.06 15.39
CA VAL A 316 -2.20 -27.36 15.98
C VAL A 316 -1.19 -26.30 15.57
N VAL A 317 -0.32 -25.94 16.50
CA VAL A 317 0.81 -25.03 16.27
C VAL A 317 2.09 -25.84 16.20
N TYR A 318 2.92 -25.55 15.20
CA TYR A 318 4.22 -26.17 14.95
C TYR A 318 5.33 -25.12 14.99
N ASP A 319 6.51 -25.55 15.38
CA ASP A 319 7.74 -24.80 15.15
C ASP A 319 8.20 -24.93 13.68
N ILE A 320 9.27 -24.20 13.31
CA ILE A 320 9.81 -24.20 11.94
C ILE A 320 10.41 -25.55 11.51
N VAL A 321 10.66 -26.47 12.45
CA VAL A 321 11.20 -27.80 12.19
C VAL A 321 10.08 -28.83 12.06
N GLY A 322 8.83 -28.44 12.35
CA GLY A 322 7.64 -29.27 12.24
C GLY A 322 7.27 -30.00 13.54
N ASN A 323 7.87 -29.65 14.68
CA ASN A 323 7.45 -30.21 15.98
C ASN A 323 6.17 -29.51 16.43
N GLU A 324 5.19 -30.28 16.92
CA GLU A 324 4.00 -29.77 17.58
C GLU A 324 4.40 -29.07 18.89
N VAL A 325 4.04 -27.80 19.04
CA VAL A 325 4.30 -27.00 20.25
C VAL A 325 3.03 -26.67 21.03
N ALA A 326 1.86 -26.75 20.39
CA ALA A 326 0.57 -26.61 21.05
C ALA A 326 -0.55 -27.21 20.21
N THR A 327 -1.55 -27.82 20.86
CA THR A 327 -2.86 -28.11 20.27
C THR A 327 -3.87 -27.13 20.84
N LEU A 328 -4.45 -26.29 19.97
CA LEU A 328 -5.38 -25.21 20.38
C LEU A 328 -6.83 -25.68 20.38
N VAL A 329 -7.20 -26.54 19.43
CA VAL A 329 -8.54 -27.11 19.28
C VAL A 329 -8.39 -28.59 18.92
N ASN A 330 -9.17 -29.47 19.52
CA ASN A 330 -9.29 -30.87 19.16
C ASN A 330 -10.63 -31.41 19.68
N GLU A 331 -11.71 -31.05 19.00
CA GLU A 331 -13.09 -31.40 19.42
C GLU A 331 -14.04 -31.38 18.22
N GLU A 332 -15.23 -31.98 18.40
CA GLU A 332 -16.29 -31.88 17.40
C GLU A 332 -16.93 -30.47 17.43
N LYS A 333 -17.11 -29.90 16.24
CA LYS A 333 -17.77 -28.60 16.03
C LYS A 333 -18.90 -28.75 15.01
N SER A 334 -20.00 -28.06 15.29
CA SER A 334 -21.07 -27.82 14.32
C SER A 334 -20.62 -26.75 13.31
N ALA A 335 -21.43 -26.52 12.26
CA ALA A 335 -21.25 -25.40 11.38
C ALA A 335 -21.22 -24.08 12.17
N GLY A 336 -20.29 -23.19 11.84
CA GLY A 336 -20.15 -21.91 12.55
C GLY A 336 -18.81 -21.23 12.33
N ASN A 337 -18.75 -19.99 12.81
CA ASN A 337 -17.52 -19.22 12.93
C ASN A 337 -17.01 -19.34 14.37
N TYR A 338 -15.71 -19.57 14.50
CA TYR A 338 -15.07 -19.83 15.77
C TYR A 338 -13.80 -19.00 15.91
N GLU A 339 -13.41 -18.77 17.15
CA GLU A 339 -12.11 -18.19 17.47
C GLU A 339 -11.44 -18.95 18.61
N VAL A 340 -10.10 -18.96 18.59
CA VAL A 340 -9.29 -19.52 19.67
C VAL A 340 -8.14 -18.59 20.00
N ASN A 341 -7.94 -18.36 21.30
CA ASN A 341 -6.82 -17.56 21.78
C ASN A 341 -5.61 -18.44 22.01
N PHE A 342 -4.45 -18.00 21.51
CA PHE A 342 -3.17 -18.65 21.73
C PHE A 342 -2.28 -17.78 22.60
N ASN A 343 -1.81 -18.34 23.72
CA ASN A 343 -0.80 -17.72 24.58
C ASN A 343 0.53 -18.46 24.45
N ALA A 344 1.50 -17.80 23.83
CA ALA A 344 2.84 -18.33 23.58
C ALA A 344 3.88 -17.85 24.59
N SER A 345 3.49 -17.54 25.82
CA SER A 345 4.40 -17.04 26.88
C SER A 345 5.55 -18.01 27.21
N SER A 346 5.37 -19.31 27.00
CA SER A 346 6.37 -20.35 27.20
C SER A 346 7.30 -20.57 25.99
N LEU A 347 6.99 -20.00 24.82
CA LEU A 347 7.74 -20.22 23.60
C LEU A 347 8.75 -19.09 23.38
N SER A 348 9.83 -19.35 22.61
CA SER A 348 10.83 -18.36 22.21
C SER A 348 10.32 -17.48 21.08
N SER A 349 10.85 -16.25 20.95
CA SER A 349 10.58 -15.42 19.76
C SER A 349 10.97 -16.19 18.50
N GLY A 350 10.13 -16.13 17.46
CA GLY A 350 10.37 -16.88 16.24
C GLY A 350 9.12 -17.02 15.37
N ILE A 351 9.28 -17.77 14.29
CA ILE A 351 8.23 -18.13 13.35
C ILE A 351 7.59 -19.44 13.79
N TYR A 352 6.26 -19.49 13.77
CA TYR A 352 5.45 -20.68 14.03
C TYR A 352 4.45 -20.85 12.91
N ILE A 353 3.97 -22.07 12.71
CA ILE A 353 2.94 -22.41 11.71
C ILE A 353 1.76 -23.00 12.48
N TYR A 354 0.56 -22.49 12.26
CA TYR A 354 -0.65 -23.13 12.77
C TYR A 354 -1.46 -23.71 11.63
N GLN A 355 -2.08 -24.87 11.89
CA GLN A 355 -2.73 -25.68 10.89
C GLN A 355 -4.12 -26.07 11.38
N LEU A 356 -5.14 -25.84 10.54
CA LEU A 356 -6.50 -26.32 10.71
C LEU A 356 -6.67 -27.62 9.90
N GLN A 357 -7.15 -28.66 10.57
CA GLN A 357 -7.57 -29.91 9.97
C GLN A 357 -9.00 -30.22 10.38
N SER A 358 -9.87 -30.52 9.41
CA SER A 358 -11.25 -30.95 9.67
C SER A 358 -11.79 -31.74 8.47
N GLY A 359 -12.22 -32.97 8.71
CA GLY A 359 -12.59 -33.87 7.63
C GLY A 359 -11.44 -34.11 6.65
N GLY A 360 -11.67 -33.86 5.36
CA GLY A 360 -10.63 -33.91 4.34
C GLY A 360 -9.93 -32.56 4.06
N PHE A 361 -10.28 -31.51 4.82
CA PHE A 361 -9.72 -30.16 4.65
C PHE A 361 -8.47 -29.97 5.51
N LEU A 362 -7.42 -29.38 4.92
CA LEU A 362 -6.18 -29.05 5.59
C LEU A 362 -5.65 -27.72 5.05
N THR A 363 -5.41 -26.78 5.96
CA THR A 363 -4.80 -25.49 5.61
C THR A 363 -3.90 -25.02 6.74
N SER A 364 -2.91 -24.18 6.43
CA SER A 364 -1.97 -23.64 7.40
C SER A 364 -1.62 -22.18 7.15
N LYS A 365 -1.27 -21.48 8.21
CA LYS A 365 -0.78 -20.10 8.16
C LYS A 365 0.44 -19.91 9.06
N LYS A 366 1.25 -18.90 8.71
CA LYS A 366 2.45 -18.51 9.46
C LYS A 366 2.10 -17.41 10.47
N MET A 367 2.72 -17.46 11.66
CA MET A 367 2.67 -16.40 12.65
C MET A 367 4.05 -16.10 13.22
N THR A 368 4.26 -14.87 13.70
CA THR A 368 5.53 -14.40 14.23
C THR A 368 5.35 -13.97 15.69
N LEU A 369 6.05 -14.64 16.62
CA LEU A 369 6.12 -14.26 18.04
C LEU A 369 7.30 -13.33 18.25
N LEU A 370 7.05 -12.18 18.85
CA LEU A 370 8.07 -11.23 19.32
C LEU A 370 7.94 -11.07 20.84
N LYS A 371 9.02 -11.31 21.56
CA LYS A 371 9.12 -11.05 23.02
C LYS A 371 10.05 -9.88 23.28
#